data_c3b8e19fe44c1c9fa6a7b8dde9ede3fc
#
_entry.id   c3b8e19fe44c1c9fa6a7b8dde9ede3fc
#
_cell.length_a   1.000
_cell.length_b   1.000
_cell.length_c   1.000
_cell.angle_alpha   90.00
_cell.angle_beta   90.00
_cell.angle_gamma   90.00
#
_symmetry.space_group_name_H-M   'P 1'
#
loop_
_entity.id
_entity.type
_entity.pdbx_description
1 polymer ?
#
loop_
_entity_poly.entity_id
_entity_poly.type
_entity_poly.pdbx_seq_one_letter_code
_entity_poly.pdbx_strand_id
1 'polypeptide(L)'
;MRMASNALLTACLSLAITGCAQLSALQLAGSAVGMVLEATGITKKEGDPSKINRDMSVRIYAGEQLNLSATGKPLSLVAKLYVLRANEKFKAMTYPQMTSGEAEKEALGEELVSVREVVLLPGKSYDITLKVPGDATAIGIAGMFRAPYQGRWKLAFDNKLSFDNGITIGAHACAFNASKGTLVADISPESMRSLVGVQCNS
;
A
#
# COMPACT_ATOMS: atom_id res chain seq x y z
N MET A 1 51.50 -79.05 9.60
CA MET A 1 51.80 -79.35 11.02
C MET A 1 50.89 -78.40 11.86
N ARG A 2 50.00 -79.08 12.50
CA ARG A 2 49.46 -78.80 13.87
C ARG A 2 48.84 -77.44 14.11
N MET A 3 47.48 -77.36 14.24
CA MET A 3 46.75 -77.57 15.54
C MET A 3 46.79 -76.29 16.33
N ALA A 4 45.80 -75.75 16.90
CA ALA A 4 44.44 -76.10 17.38
C ALA A 4 43.87 -74.82 17.93
N SER A 5 42.64 -74.55 17.73
CA SER A 5 41.57 -74.85 18.68
C SER A 5 41.38 -73.87 19.87
N ASN A 6 40.21 -73.45 20.02
CA ASN A 6 39.32 -73.14 21.14
C ASN A 6 38.91 -71.68 21.16
N ALA A 7 37.68 -71.32 20.90
CA ALA A 7 36.42 -71.50 21.65
C ALA A 7 36.45 -70.99 23.08
N LEU A 8 35.63 -69.99 23.33
CA LEU A 8 34.67 -69.80 24.45
C LEU A 8 34.26 -68.34 24.50
N LEU A 9 32.99 -68.00 24.20
CA LEU A 9 31.93 -67.78 25.17
C LEU A 9 32.29 -66.80 26.28
N THR A 10 31.61 -65.67 26.33
CA THR A 10 30.76 -65.18 27.42
C THR A 10 30.43 -63.69 27.13
N ALA A 11 29.23 -63.38 26.82
CA ALA A 11 28.20 -62.98 27.76
C ALA A 11 28.28 -61.54 28.29
N CYS A 12 27.28 -60.79 27.93
CA CYS A 12 26.60 -59.73 28.70
C CYS A 12 27.46 -58.74 29.48
N LEU A 13 27.33 -57.47 29.15
CA LEU A 13 26.94 -56.51 30.17
C LEU A 13 26.35 -55.24 29.54
N SER A 14 25.06 -55.13 29.69
CA SER A 14 24.28 -53.92 29.55
C SER A 14 24.77 -52.86 30.50
N LEU A 15 25.35 -51.78 30.00
CA LEU A 15 25.50 -50.55 30.79
C LEU A 15 24.54 -49.52 30.22
N ALA A 16 23.42 -49.33 30.94
CA ALA A 16 22.58 -48.22 30.87
C ALA A 16 23.36 -46.99 31.35
N ILE A 17 23.71 -46.10 30.43
CA ILE A 17 24.16 -44.76 30.78
C ILE A 17 22.94 -43.87 30.81
N THR A 18 22.34 -43.72 32.00
CA THR A 18 21.43 -42.63 32.34
C THR A 18 22.21 -41.34 32.42
N GLY A 19 22.40 -40.68 31.29
CA GLY A 19 22.86 -39.33 31.22
C GLY A 19 21.66 -38.40 31.34
N CYS A 20 21.44 -37.84 32.55
CA CYS A 20 20.57 -36.67 32.75
C CYS A 20 21.13 -35.46 32.01
N ALA A 21 20.74 -35.28 30.80
CA ALA A 21 20.77 -33.96 30.15
C ALA A 21 19.41 -33.31 30.36
N GLN A 22 19.29 -32.51 31.40
CA GLN A 22 18.20 -31.54 31.52
C GLN A 22 18.39 -30.45 30.47
N LEU A 23 18.07 -30.75 29.23
CA LEU A 23 17.78 -29.71 28.26
C LEU A 23 16.36 -29.22 28.58
N SER A 24 16.28 -27.97 28.93
CA SER A 24 15.05 -27.26 29.25
C SER A 24 13.97 -27.59 28.18
N ALA A 25 12.91 -28.25 28.62
CA ALA A 25 11.81 -28.73 27.81
C ALA A 25 11.09 -27.63 27.00
N LEU A 26 11.41 -26.35 27.21
CA LEU A 26 10.82 -25.23 26.49
C LEU A 26 11.46 -24.94 25.13
N GLN A 27 12.73 -25.31 24.91
CA GLN A 27 13.37 -25.06 23.60
C GLN A 27 13.12 -26.16 22.58
N LEU A 28 12.83 -27.38 23.02
CA LEU A 28 12.51 -28.48 22.13
C LEU A 28 11.05 -28.49 21.67
N ALA A 29 10.14 -27.90 22.48
CA ALA A 29 8.73 -27.83 22.10
C ALA A 29 8.49 -26.92 20.88
N GLY A 30 9.24 -25.81 20.73
CA GLY A 30 9.14 -24.92 19.59
C GLY A 30 9.63 -25.52 18.27
N SER A 31 10.74 -26.27 18.34
CA SER A 31 11.34 -26.88 17.15
C SER A 31 10.59 -28.16 16.70
N ALA A 32 10.06 -28.93 17.66
CA ALA A 32 9.32 -30.15 17.34
C ALA A 32 7.94 -29.86 16.72
N VAL A 33 7.27 -28.77 17.16
CA VAL A 33 5.99 -28.35 16.57
C VAL A 33 6.19 -27.86 15.15
N GLY A 34 7.29 -27.14 14.87
CA GLY A 34 7.62 -26.69 13.52
C GLY A 34 7.89 -27.87 12.57
N MET A 35 8.69 -28.83 12.99
CA MET A 35 9.01 -30.01 12.18
C MET A 35 7.80 -30.92 11.92
N VAL A 36 6.91 -31.07 12.91
CA VAL A 36 5.70 -31.89 12.74
C VAL A 36 4.71 -31.22 11.81
N LEU A 37 4.63 -29.88 11.82
CA LEU A 37 3.79 -29.12 10.89
C LEU A 37 4.30 -29.18 9.44
N GLU A 38 5.62 -29.19 9.23
CA GLU A 38 6.19 -29.40 7.89
C GLU A 38 5.98 -30.84 7.39
N ALA A 39 6.15 -31.83 8.27
CA ALA A 39 5.97 -33.24 7.91
C ALA A 39 4.52 -33.63 7.61
N THR A 40 3.55 -32.91 8.18
CA THR A 40 2.10 -33.15 7.94
C THR A 40 1.53 -32.33 6.78
N GLY A 41 2.34 -31.48 6.13
CA GLY A 41 1.88 -30.59 5.05
C GLY A 41 0.89 -29.53 5.51
N ILE A 42 0.69 -29.36 6.82
CA ILE A 42 -0.10 -28.27 7.42
C ILE A 42 0.83 -27.08 7.71
N THR A 43 1.64 -26.68 6.75
CA THR A 43 2.12 -25.31 6.74
C THR A 43 0.88 -24.46 6.54
N LYS A 44 0.52 -23.63 7.50
CA LYS A 44 -0.34 -22.48 7.21
C LYS A 44 0.32 -21.79 6.02
N LYS A 45 -0.25 -21.97 4.82
CA LYS A 45 0.08 -21.13 3.70
C LYS A 45 -0.13 -19.72 4.23
N GLU A 46 0.94 -19.00 4.50
CA GLU A 46 0.86 -17.58 4.80
C GLU A 46 0.02 -17.00 3.67
N GLY A 47 -1.18 -16.48 4.01
CA GLY A 47 -2.11 -16.04 2.99
C GLY A 47 -1.38 -15.05 2.11
N ASP A 48 -1.51 -15.20 0.80
CA ASP A 48 -0.91 -14.34 -0.19
C ASP A 48 -0.98 -12.88 0.29
N PRO A 49 0.16 -12.20 0.56
CA PRO A 49 0.16 -10.84 1.12
C PRO A 49 -0.63 -9.85 0.25
N SER A 50 -0.76 -10.14 -1.06
CA SER A 50 -1.56 -9.35 -1.99
C SER A 50 -3.06 -9.37 -1.67
N LYS A 51 -3.52 -10.39 -0.93
CA LYS A 51 -4.94 -10.55 -0.53
C LYS A 51 -5.27 -9.91 0.81
N ILE A 52 -4.29 -9.41 1.54
CA ILE A 52 -4.51 -8.74 2.82
C ILE A 52 -4.83 -7.28 2.55
N ASN A 53 -6.11 -6.93 2.63
CA ASN A 53 -6.53 -5.53 2.52
C ASN A 53 -6.26 -4.78 3.83
N ARG A 54 -5.75 -3.57 3.69
CA ARG A 54 -5.58 -2.61 4.79
C ARG A 54 -6.44 -1.38 4.53
N ASP A 55 -6.83 -0.71 5.60
CA ASP A 55 -7.63 0.50 5.53
C ASP A 55 -6.74 1.74 5.51
N MET A 56 -6.68 2.43 4.37
CA MET A 56 -5.98 3.71 4.22
C MET A 56 -6.96 4.85 4.45
N SER A 57 -6.65 5.70 5.42
CA SER A 57 -7.42 6.92 5.68
C SER A 57 -6.99 8.04 4.72
N VAL A 58 -7.96 8.60 4.01
CA VAL A 58 -7.77 9.77 3.14
C VAL A 58 -8.73 10.86 3.56
N ARG A 59 -8.21 12.02 3.92
CA ARG A 59 -9.00 13.22 4.24
C ARG A 59 -8.83 14.27 3.16
N ILE A 60 -9.95 14.84 2.71
CA ILE A 60 -9.97 15.91 1.71
C ILE A 60 -10.69 17.13 2.27
N TYR A 61 -10.01 18.25 2.30
CA TYR A 61 -10.60 19.55 2.61
C TYR A 61 -10.90 20.29 1.30
N ALA A 62 -12.16 20.45 0.96
CA ALA A 62 -12.57 21.25 -0.18
C ALA A 62 -12.71 22.73 0.26
N GLY A 63 -11.86 23.59 -0.31
CA GLY A 63 -11.89 25.02 -0.03
C GLY A 63 -13.20 25.68 -0.44
N GLU A 64 -13.52 26.82 0.15
CA GLU A 64 -14.70 27.60 -0.20
C GLU A 64 -14.70 28.05 -1.67
N GLN A 65 -13.51 28.36 -2.20
CA GLN A 65 -13.31 28.70 -3.62
C GLN A 65 -12.89 27.47 -4.45
N LEU A 66 -13.62 26.38 -4.30
CA LEU A 66 -13.34 25.13 -5.04
C LEU A 66 -13.71 25.29 -6.52
N ASN A 67 -12.82 24.81 -7.41
CA ASN A 67 -13.10 24.58 -8.85
C ASN A 67 -13.83 25.76 -9.52
N LEU A 68 -13.25 26.94 -9.47
CA LEU A 68 -13.90 28.18 -9.89
C LEU A 68 -14.43 28.16 -11.34
N SER A 69 -15.64 28.67 -11.53
CA SER A 69 -16.21 28.97 -12.84
C SER A 69 -15.46 30.13 -13.52
N ALA A 70 -15.74 30.39 -14.79
CA ALA A 70 -15.20 31.55 -15.51
C ALA A 70 -15.64 32.91 -14.88
N THR A 71 -16.72 32.89 -14.09
CA THR A 71 -17.22 34.07 -13.36
C THR A 71 -16.79 34.12 -11.90
N GLY A 72 -15.82 33.26 -11.50
CA GLY A 72 -15.30 33.19 -10.14
C GLY A 72 -16.25 32.54 -9.11
N LYS A 73 -17.31 31.87 -9.53
CA LYS A 73 -18.22 31.15 -8.62
C LYS A 73 -17.64 29.75 -8.29
N PRO A 74 -17.68 29.31 -7.03
CA PRO A 74 -17.30 27.97 -6.65
C PRO A 74 -18.21 26.92 -7.28
N LEU A 75 -17.62 25.81 -7.73
CA LEU A 75 -18.31 24.67 -8.31
C LEU A 75 -17.94 23.40 -7.53
N SER A 76 -18.74 22.35 -7.65
CA SER A 76 -18.35 21.02 -7.21
C SER A 76 -17.18 20.52 -8.03
N LEU A 77 -16.40 19.58 -7.43
CA LEU A 77 -15.27 18.93 -8.07
C LEU A 77 -15.43 17.41 -7.95
N VAL A 78 -15.36 16.70 -9.05
CA VAL A 78 -15.17 15.24 -8.98
C VAL A 78 -13.70 14.94 -8.71
N ALA A 79 -13.45 14.31 -7.58
CA ALA A 79 -12.14 13.77 -7.23
C ALA A 79 -12.13 12.27 -7.41
N LYS A 80 -11.09 11.74 -8.04
CA LYS A 80 -10.85 10.31 -8.24
C LYS A 80 -9.72 9.85 -7.32
N LEU A 81 -9.96 8.78 -6.57
CA LEU A 81 -8.99 8.15 -5.69
C LEU A 81 -8.62 6.80 -6.27
N TYR A 82 -7.36 6.61 -6.57
CA TYR A 82 -6.82 5.42 -7.21
C TYR A 82 -6.01 4.60 -6.22
N VAL A 83 -6.21 3.30 -6.23
CA VAL A 83 -5.31 2.34 -5.62
C VAL A 83 -4.47 1.71 -6.73
N LEU A 84 -3.15 1.77 -6.62
CA LEU A 84 -2.23 1.46 -7.71
C LEU A 84 -1.17 0.45 -7.27
N ARG A 85 -0.84 -0.54 -8.15
CA ARG A 85 0.31 -1.44 -7.96
C ARG A 85 1.64 -0.76 -8.22
N ALA A 86 1.64 0.22 -9.11
CA ALA A 86 2.78 1.08 -9.45
C ALA A 86 2.26 2.48 -9.77
N ASN A 87 3.14 3.46 -9.90
CA ASN A 87 2.71 4.85 -10.08
C ASN A 87 3.22 5.49 -11.39
N GLU A 88 3.98 4.75 -12.20
CA GLU A 88 4.62 5.27 -13.39
C GLU A 88 3.60 5.70 -14.44
N LYS A 89 2.63 4.85 -14.73
CA LYS A 89 1.54 5.15 -15.68
C LYS A 89 0.63 6.26 -15.15
N PHE A 90 0.33 6.25 -13.84
CA PHE A 90 -0.45 7.32 -13.23
C PHE A 90 0.28 8.67 -13.35
N LYS A 91 1.59 8.72 -13.14
CA LYS A 91 2.39 9.94 -13.33
C LYS A 91 2.38 10.40 -14.79
N ALA A 92 2.50 9.49 -15.73
CA ALA A 92 2.48 9.78 -17.17
C ALA A 92 1.09 10.15 -17.70
N MET A 93 0.01 9.73 -17.03
CA MET A 93 -1.37 9.96 -17.46
C MET A 93 -1.67 11.45 -17.62
N THR A 94 -2.19 11.82 -18.78
CA THR A 94 -2.57 13.20 -19.11
C THR A 94 -3.96 13.54 -18.57
N TYR A 95 -4.25 14.84 -18.48
CA TYR A 95 -5.55 15.31 -18.03
C TYR A 95 -6.72 14.83 -18.93
N PRO A 96 -6.62 14.88 -20.29
CA PRO A 96 -7.67 14.33 -21.15
C PRO A 96 -7.88 12.82 -20.96
N GLN A 97 -6.83 12.04 -20.74
CA GLN A 97 -6.97 10.61 -20.43
C GLN A 97 -7.74 10.38 -19.14
N MET A 98 -7.42 11.13 -18.07
CA MET A 98 -8.11 11.01 -16.77
C MET A 98 -9.61 11.34 -16.87
N THR A 99 -10.00 12.27 -17.75
CA THR A 99 -11.42 12.66 -17.92
C THR A 99 -12.22 11.73 -18.81
N SER A 100 -11.58 10.80 -19.53
CA SER A 100 -12.21 9.77 -20.36
C SER A 100 -12.06 8.40 -19.72
N GLY A 101 -13.17 7.78 -19.31
CA GLY A 101 -13.12 6.51 -18.55
C GLY A 101 -12.47 5.34 -19.32
N GLU A 102 -12.54 5.31 -20.65
CA GLU A 102 -11.85 4.30 -21.46
C GLU A 102 -10.35 4.61 -21.57
N ALA A 103 -9.99 5.84 -21.94
CA ALA A 103 -8.59 6.24 -22.05
C ALA A 103 -7.86 6.18 -20.69
N GLU A 104 -8.56 6.44 -19.59
CA GLU A 104 -8.04 6.28 -18.24
C GLU A 104 -7.64 4.82 -17.93
N LYS A 105 -8.55 3.88 -18.22
CA LYS A 105 -8.30 2.45 -18.00
C LYS A 105 -7.17 1.94 -18.89
N GLU A 106 -7.13 2.38 -20.15
CA GLU A 106 -6.05 2.02 -21.08
C GLU A 106 -4.71 2.59 -20.61
N ALA A 107 -4.67 3.86 -20.21
CA ALA A 107 -3.47 4.51 -19.74
C ALA A 107 -2.89 3.86 -18.48
N LEU A 108 -3.74 3.47 -17.53
CA LEU A 108 -3.32 2.86 -16.26
C LEU A 108 -3.08 1.36 -16.40
N GLY A 109 -3.87 0.65 -17.21
CA GLY A 109 -3.73 -0.78 -17.43
C GLY A 109 -3.70 -1.59 -16.14
N GLU A 110 -2.73 -2.50 -16.02
CA GLU A 110 -2.58 -3.39 -14.87
C GLU A 110 -2.10 -2.70 -13.57
N GLU A 111 -1.60 -1.46 -13.66
CA GLU A 111 -1.27 -0.69 -12.46
C GLU A 111 -2.52 -0.33 -11.64
N LEU A 112 -3.68 -0.21 -12.31
CA LEU A 112 -4.93 0.13 -11.64
C LEU A 112 -5.50 -1.07 -10.89
N VAL A 113 -5.58 -0.96 -9.56
CA VAL A 113 -6.30 -1.91 -8.71
C VAL A 113 -7.77 -1.50 -8.60
N SER A 114 -8.00 -0.25 -8.23
CA SER A 114 -9.35 0.31 -8.12
C SER A 114 -9.34 1.83 -8.25
N VAL A 115 -10.48 2.38 -8.66
CA VAL A 115 -10.74 3.82 -8.65
C VAL A 115 -12.09 4.08 -7.98
N ARG A 116 -12.13 5.13 -7.17
CA ARG A 116 -13.34 5.62 -6.50
C ARG A 116 -13.52 7.11 -6.79
N GLU A 117 -14.71 7.47 -7.23
CA GLU A 117 -15.09 8.87 -7.43
C GLU A 117 -15.82 9.43 -6.22
N VAL A 118 -15.52 10.68 -5.89
CA VAL A 118 -16.17 11.44 -4.83
C VAL A 118 -16.46 12.85 -5.32
N VAL A 119 -17.70 13.29 -5.16
CA VAL A 119 -18.07 14.67 -5.47
C VAL A 119 -17.79 15.55 -4.26
N LEU A 120 -16.86 16.48 -4.42
CA LEU A 120 -16.50 17.46 -3.41
C LEU A 120 -17.35 18.72 -3.59
N LEU A 121 -17.97 19.19 -2.52
CA LEU A 121 -18.70 20.45 -2.47
C LEU A 121 -17.85 21.52 -1.79
N PRO A 122 -17.90 22.79 -2.22
CA PRO A 122 -17.16 23.88 -1.61
C PRO A 122 -17.37 23.97 -0.10
N GLY A 123 -16.30 24.21 0.66
CA GLY A 123 -16.30 24.37 2.10
C GLY A 123 -16.57 23.08 2.90
N LYS A 124 -16.55 21.90 2.29
CA LYS A 124 -16.80 20.62 2.98
C LYS A 124 -15.54 19.81 3.18
N SER A 125 -15.56 18.95 4.20
CA SER A 125 -14.51 17.99 4.50
C SER A 125 -15.03 16.57 4.29
N TYR A 126 -14.15 15.68 3.83
CA TYR A 126 -14.47 14.30 3.52
C TYR A 126 -13.45 13.37 4.16
N ASP A 127 -13.93 12.42 4.95
CA ASP A 127 -13.13 11.30 5.48
C ASP A 127 -13.48 10.04 4.70
N ILE A 128 -12.49 9.48 4.01
CA ILE A 128 -12.64 8.37 3.09
C ILE A 128 -11.71 7.24 3.53
N THR A 129 -12.24 6.04 3.61
CA THR A 129 -11.43 4.85 3.82
C THR A 129 -11.31 4.10 2.49
N LEU A 130 -10.08 3.85 2.06
CA LEU A 130 -9.76 3.03 0.91
C LEU A 130 -9.31 1.64 1.38
N LYS A 131 -9.85 0.59 0.76
CA LYS A 131 -9.36 -0.78 0.92
C LYS A 131 -8.17 -0.96 -0.01
N VAL A 132 -6.98 -1.13 0.58
CA VAL A 132 -5.72 -1.19 -0.16
C VAL A 132 -5.13 -2.58 0.00
N PRO A 133 -5.05 -3.39 -1.07
CA PRO A 133 -4.42 -4.70 -1.01
C PRO A 133 -2.90 -4.59 -0.82
N GLY A 134 -2.29 -5.67 -0.31
CA GLY A 134 -0.89 -5.68 0.07
C GLY A 134 0.10 -5.50 -1.09
N ASP A 135 -0.33 -5.74 -2.33
CA ASP A 135 0.46 -5.53 -3.54
C ASP A 135 0.36 -4.10 -4.11
N ALA A 136 -0.49 -3.26 -3.55
CA ALA A 136 -0.58 -1.86 -3.96
C ALA A 136 0.55 -1.04 -3.33
N THR A 137 1.26 -0.27 -4.15
CA THR A 137 2.40 0.54 -3.72
C THR A 137 2.09 2.04 -3.63
N ALA A 138 1.05 2.49 -4.33
CA ALA A 138 0.72 3.91 -4.37
C ALA A 138 -0.78 4.20 -4.30
N ILE A 139 -1.09 5.39 -3.79
CA ILE A 139 -2.42 6.00 -3.82
C ILE A 139 -2.34 7.24 -4.70
N GLY A 140 -3.13 7.25 -5.78
CA GLY A 140 -3.28 8.42 -6.65
C GLY A 140 -4.54 9.21 -6.27
N ILE A 141 -4.47 10.52 -6.40
CA ILE A 141 -5.65 11.40 -6.27
C ILE A 141 -5.63 12.37 -7.44
N ALA A 142 -6.72 12.45 -8.20
CA ALA A 142 -6.87 13.40 -9.31
C ALA A 142 -8.20 14.14 -9.23
N GLY A 143 -8.22 15.39 -9.68
CA GLY A 143 -9.42 16.24 -9.68
C GLY A 143 -9.81 16.67 -11.09
N MET A 144 -11.09 16.56 -11.41
CA MET A 144 -11.68 17.01 -12.67
C MET A 144 -11.96 18.52 -12.62
N PHE A 145 -10.89 19.32 -12.42
CA PHE A 145 -10.99 20.77 -12.40
C PHE A 145 -11.41 21.32 -13.75
N ARG A 146 -12.24 22.35 -13.78
CA ARG A 146 -12.62 23.07 -15.00
C ARG A 146 -11.40 23.66 -15.73
N ALA A 147 -10.51 24.28 -14.98
CA ALA A 147 -9.27 24.86 -15.47
C ALA A 147 -8.10 24.44 -14.57
N PRO A 148 -7.56 23.21 -14.77
CA PRO A 148 -6.55 22.67 -13.88
C PRO A 148 -5.22 23.43 -14.00
N TYR A 149 -4.60 23.75 -12.87
CA TYR A 149 -3.22 24.20 -12.87
C TYR A 149 -2.30 23.02 -13.19
N GLN A 150 -1.41 23.20 -14.16
CA GLN A 150 -0.55 22.14 -14.65
C GLN A 150 0.32 21.56 -13.53
N GLY A 151 0.34 20.22 -13.43
CA GLY A 151 1.09 19.50 -12.41
C GLY A 151 0.44 19.50 -11.00
N ARG A 152 -0.71 20.15 -10.80
CA ARG A 152 -1.38 20.23 -9.50
C ARG A 152 -2.79 19.63 -9.49
N TRP A 153 -3.25 19.07 -10.58
CA TRP A 153 -4.56 18.42 -10.68
C TRP A 153 -4.53 16.96 -10.23
N LYS A 154 -3.33 16.38 -10.06
CA LYS A 154 -3.14 15.04 -9.52
C LYS A 154 -1.97 14.98 -8.55
N LEU A 155 -2.04 14.06 -7.59
CA LEU A 155 -1.02 13.76 -6.59
C LEU A 155 -0.85 12.24 -6.50
N ALA A 156 0.36 11.78 -6.24
CA ALA A 156 0.65 10.38 -5.95
C ALA A 156 1.39 10.26 -4.62
N PHE A 157 0.95 9.32 -3.80
CA PHE A 157 1.48 9.05 -2.46
C PHE A 157 2.01 7.62 -2.38
N ASP A 158 3.15 7.45 -1.73
CA ASP A 158 3.63 6.13 -1.34
C ASP A 158 2.67 5.53 -0.31
N ASN A 159 2.11 4.36 -0.62
CA ASN A 159 1.13 3.70 0.23
C ASN A 159 1.73 3.29 1.57
N LYS A 160 2.92 2.67 1.56
CA LYS A 160 3.55 2.14 2.77
C LYS A 160 3.98 3.25 3.73
N LEU A 161 4.62 4.31 3.20
CA LEU A 161 5.11 5.43 3.99
C LEU A 161 3.98 6.36 4.46
N SER A 162 2.82 6.34 3.79
CA SER A 162 1.67 7.16 4.19
C SER A 162 0.71 6.44 5.14
N PHE A 163 0.87 5.13 5.33
CA PHE A 163 -0.14 4.28 5.98
C PHE A 163 -0.47 4.73 7.41
N ASP A 164 0.54 4.91 8.27
CA ASP A 164 0.31 5.21 9.69
C ASP A 164 -0.24 6.63 9.93
N ASN A 165 0.13 7.58 9.07
CA ASN A 165 -0.27 8.97 9.20
C ASN A 165 -1.52 9.32 8.38
N GLY A 166 -1.91 8.44 7.47
CA GLY A 166 -2.93 8.71 6.47
C GLY A 166 -2.52 9.78 5.45
N ILE A 167 -3.43 10.07 4.53
CA ILE A 167 -3.25 11.09 3.50
C ILE A 167 -4.21 12.23 3.80
N THR A 168 -3.74 13.48 3.74
CA THR A 168 -4.58 14.66 3.85
C THR A 168 -4.23 15.65 2.75
N ILE A 169 -5.23 16.06 1.99
CA ILE A 169 -5.09 17.04 0.90
C ILE A 169 -6.09 18.17 1.04
N GLY A 170 -5.75 19.32 0.46
CA GLY A 170 -6.66 20.42 0.18
C GLY A 170 -7.00 20.47 -1.32
N ALA A 171 -8.27 20.65 -1.64
CA ALA A 171 -8.75 20.90 -2.99
C ALA A 171 -9.20 22.36 -3.10
N HIS A 172 -8.68 23.10 -4.09
CA HIS A 172 -8.84 24.55 -4.20
C HIS A 172 -9.42 24.95 -5.56
N ALA A 173 -9.22 26.18 -5.96
CA ALA A 173 -9.81 26.74 -7.19
C ALA A 173 -9.43 25.97 -8.47
N CYS A 174 -8.17 25.52 -8.59
CA CYS A 174 -7.66 24.83 -9.79
C CYS A 174 -6.58 23.79 -9.46
N ALA A 175 -6.33 23.53 -8.18
CA ALA A 175 -5.16 22.75 -7.76
C ALA A 175 -5.42 22.02 -6.43
N PHE A 176 -4.68 20.95 -6.22
CA PHE A 176 -4.51 20.30 -4.93
C PHE A 176 -3.25 20.80 -4.21
N ASN A 177 -3.25 20.69 -2.88
CA ASN A 177 -2.06 20.63 -2.06
C ASN A 177 -2.11 19.44 -1.11
N ALA A 178 -0.96 18.99 -0.61
CA ALA A 178 -0.85 17.89 0.33
C ALA A 178 -0.36 18.38 1.69
N SER A 179 -1.08 18.07 2.77
CA SER A 179 -0.66 18.40 4.14
C SER A 179 -0.15 17.18 4.91
N LYS A 180 -0.62 15.97 4.59
CA LYS A 180 -0.13 14.69 5.14
C LYS A 180 0.02 13.64 4.05
N GLY A 181 0.85 12.66 4.33
CA GLY A 181 1.22 11.59 3.42
C GLY A 181 2.58 11.85 2.77
N THR A 182 3.24 10.78 2.37
CA THR A 182 4.53 10.83 1.67
C THR A 182 4.28 10.84 0.17
N LEU A 183 4.57 11.97 -0.47
CA LEU A 183 4.46 12.10 -1.92
C LEU A 183 5.53 11.25 -2.61
N VAL A 184 5.19 10.71 -3.78
CA VAL A 184 6.16 10.00 -4.62
C VAL A 184 7.21 10.99 -5.14
N ALA A 185 8.49 10.58 -5.07
CA ALA A 185 9.66 11.47 -5.15
C ALA A 185 9.79 12.37 -6.40
N ASP A 186 9.14 12.03 -7.51
CA ASP A 186 9.22 12.81 -8.76
C ASP A 186 8.34 14.07 -8.74
N ILE A 187 7.54 14.22 -7.71
CA ILE A 187 6.73 15.42 -7.49
C ILE A 187 7.38 16.14 -6.31
N SER A 188 7.86 17.36 -6.51
CA SER A 188 8.55 18.12 -5.44
C SER A 188 7.67 18.20 -4.18
N PRO A 189 8.03 17.55 -3.07
CA PRO A 189 7.21 17.51 -1.86
C PRO A 189 6.92 18.90 -1.29
N GLU A 190 7.92 19.77 -1.28
CA GLU A 190 7.79 21.12 -0.75
C GLU A 190 6.80 21.97 -1.55
N SER A 191 6.88 21.90 -2.87
CA SER A 191 5.97 22.68 -3.72
C SER A 191 4.52 22.23 -3.60
N MET A 192 4.30 20.94 -3.31
CA MET A 192 2.93 20.38 -3.17
C MET A 192 2.29 20.68 -1.82
N ARG A 193 3.07 21.10 -0.81
CA ARG A 193 2.54 21.43 0.52
C ARG A 193 1.90 22.81 0.60
N SER A 194 2.18 23.69 -0.34
CA SER A 194 1.63 25.04 -0.39
C SER A 194 1.04 25.34 -1.77
N LEU A 195 0.26 26.41 -1.85
CA LEU A 195 -0.27 26.94 -3.11
C LEU A 195 0.55 28.12 -3.63
N VAL A 196 1.72 28.40 -3.06
CA VAL A 196 2.59 29.47 -3.54
C VAL A 196 2.96 29.23 -5.00
N GLY A 197 2.77 30.25 -5.84
CA GLY A 197 3.02 30.18 -7.28
C GLY A 197 1.90 29.55 -8.10
N VAL A 198 0.82 29.06 -7.49
CA VAL A 198 -0.36 28.57 -8.21
C VAL A 198 -1.24 29.77 -8.61
N GLN A 199 -1.41 29.95 -9.92
CA GLN A 199 -2.31 30.94 -10.49
C GLN A 199 -3.41 30.22 -11.25
N CYS A 200 -4.65 30.39 -10.82
CA CYS A 200 -5.81 29.80 -11.50
C CYS A 200 -6.27 30.77 -12.61
N ASN A 201 -6.30 30.27 -13.83
CA ASN A 201 -6.90 30.99 -14.94
C ASN A 201 -8.43 30.90 -14.81
N SER A 202 -9.07 32.03 -14.63
CA SER A 202 -10.53 32.15 -14.61
C SER A 202 -11.13 32.14 -16.03
#